data_097e99f23f0c67014d98c217a05afdea
#
_entry.id   097e99f23f0c67014d98c217a05afdea
#
_cell.length_a   1.000
_cell.length_b   1.000
_cell.length_c   1.000
_cell.angle_alpha   90.00
_cell.angle_beta   90.00
_cell.angle_gamma   90.00
#
_symmetry.space_group_name_H-M   'P 1'
#
loop_
_entity.id
_entity.type
_entity.pdbx_description
1 polymer ?
#
loop_
_entity_poly.entity_id
_entity_poly.type
_entity_poly.pdbx_seq_one_letter_code
_entity_poly.pdbx_strand_id
1 'polypeptide(L)'
;MNPTVLVLADDLFWKTKIEHTLKSAQATGVFIDKSDQLAGKADPRSVGLVIVDLALRDDPFTAIATLKKGAKTKGIPVVGYYEHVRKDLLEKGGKAGCDQVLARAFFSQHLGDIVMKYALPGGVRAEEEETDLPEE
;
A
#
# COMPACT_ATOMS: atom_id res chain seq x y z
N MET A 1 -16.36 2.88 12.41
CA MET A 1 -15.30 1.88 12.41
C MET A 1 -14.13 2.35 11.56
N ASN A 2 -12.93 2.22 12.08
CA ASN A 2 -11.76 2.69 11.36
C ASN A 2 -11.38 1.71 10.26
N PRO A 3 -11.00 2.21 9.10
CA PRO A 3 -10.51 1.33 8.04
C PRO A 3 -9.17 0.71 8.43
N THR A 4 -8.92 -0.46 7.91
CA THR A 4 -7.66 -1.14 8.15
C THR A 4 -6.74 -0.93 6.95
N VAL A 5 -5.50 -0.55 7.24
CA VAL A 5 -4.43 -0.47 6.25
C VAL A 5 -3.44 -1.58 6.57
N LEU A 6 -3.25 -2.47 5.63
CA LEU A 6 -2.36 -3.60 5.80
C LEU A 6 -1.00 -3.20 5.25
N VAL A 7 0.05 -3.29 6.08
CA VAL A 7 1.36 -2.79 5.72
C VAL A 7 2.36 -3.94 5.72
N LEU A 8 2.99 -4.19 4.59
CA LEU A 8 4.02 -5.20 4.44
C LEU A 8 5.38 -4.51 4.42
N ALA A 9 6.07 -4.54 5.55
CA ALA A 9 7.35 -3.85 5.69
C ALA A 9 8.08 -4.44 6.89
N ASP A 10 9.41 -4.46 6.83
CA ASP A 10 10.19 -4.98 7.96
C ASP A 10 11.15 -3.94 8.56
N ASP A 11 11.14 -2.72 8.06
CA ASP A 11 12.01 -1.66 8.55
C ASP A 11 11.30 -0.90 9.66
N LEU A 12 11.86 -0.91 10.85
CA LEU A 12 11.22 -0.32 12.02
C LEU A 12 10.97 1.17 11.83
N PHE A 13 11.92 1.87 11.23
CA PHE A 13 11.77 3.31 11.03
C PHE A 13 10.52 3.60 10.19
N TRP A 14 10.36 2.89 9.09
CA TRP A 14 9.23 3.13 8.21
C TRP A 14 7.91 2.67 8.83
N LYS A 15 7.96 1.55 9.56
CA LYS A 15 6.76 1.08 10.24
C LYS A 15 6.25 2.12 11.24
N THR A 16 7.18 2.70 12.01
CA THR A 16 6.80 3.72 12.99
C THR A 16 6.23 4.95 12.32
N LYS A 17 6.86 5.40 11.24
CA LYS A 17 6.39 6.56 10.52
C LYS A 17 5.00 6.33 9.93
N ILE A 18 4.79 5.18 9.33
CA ILE A 18 3.50 4.84 8.75
C ILE A 18 2.45 4.75 9.85
N GLU A 19 2.78 4.09 10.95
CA GLU A 19 1.81 3.94 12.04
C GLU A 19 1.37 5.29 12.58
N HIS A 20 2.31 6.20 12.74
CA HIS A 20 1.98 7.53 13.24
C HIS A 20 0.99 8.24 12.31
N THR A 21 1.23 8.16 11.02
CA THR A 21 0.35 8.80 10.05
C THR A 21 -1.03 8.14 10.03
N LEU A 22 -1.08 6.82 10.14
CA LEU A 22 -2.36 6.12 10.16
C LEU A 22 -3.19 6.53 11.35
N LYS A 23 -2.57 6.67 12.51
CA LYS A 23 -3.29 7.12 13.70
C LYS A 23 -3.86 8.51 13.50
N SER A 24 -3.10 9.40 12.90
CA SER A 24 -3.58 10.75 12.65
C SER A 24 -4.76 10.75 11.69
N ALA A 25 -4.81 9.79 10.78
CA ALA A 25 -5.90 9.67 9.82
C ALA A 25 -7.04 8.80 10.35
N GLN A 26 -6.95 8.35 11.59
CA GLN A 26 -7.96 7.51 12.23
C GLN A 26 -8.12 6.18 11.49
N ALA A 27 -7.02 5.64 11.00
CA ALA A 27 -6.99 4.33 10.37
C ALA A 27 -6.25 3.35 11.28
N THR A 28 -6.57 2.09 11.15
CA THR A 28 -5.92 1.04 11.91
C THR A 28 -4.86 0.37 11.04
N GLY A 29 -3.63 0.34 11.53
CA GLY A 29 -2.56 -0.33 10.80
C GLY A 29 -2.36 -1.75 11.29
N VAL A 30 -2.28 -2.68 10.36
CA VAL A 30 -1.90 -4.06 10.66
C VAL A 30 -0.59 -4.30 9.92
N PHE A 31 0.46 -4.60 10.66
CA PHE A 31 1.80 -4.70 10.09
C PHE A 31 2.24 -6.15 10.01
N ILE A 32 2.70 -6.55 8.83
CA ILE A 32 3.27 -7.88 8.61
C ILE A 32 4.64 -7.69 7.97
N ASP A 33 5.54 -8.63 8.19
CA ASP A 33 6.88 -8.54 7.64
C ASP A 33 7.25 -9.72 6.75
N LYS A 34 6.28 -10.58 6.44
CA LYS A 34 6.50 -11.70 5.53
C LYS A 34 5.49 -11.62 4.41
N SER A 35 5.99 -11.68 3.18
CA SER A 35 5.12 -11.55 2.02
C SER A 35 4.08 -12.65 1.96
N ASP A 36 4.40 -13.86 2.42
CA ASP A 36 3.46 -14.95 2.35
C ASP A 36 2.27 -14.80 3.29
N GLN A 37 2.30 -13.82 4.18
CA GLN A 37 1.16 -13.54 5.05
C GLN A 37 0.15 -12.58 4.43
N LEU A 38 0.52 -11.98 3.29
CA LEU A 38 -0.28 -10.89 2.74
C LEU A 38 -1.68 -11.35 2.35
N ALA A 39 -1.77 -12.44 1.61
CA ALA A 39 -3.07 -12.91 1.14
C ALA A 39 -4.00 -13.28 2.29
N GLY A 40 -3.44 -13.91 3.33
CA GLY A 40 -4.26 -14.33 4.46
C GLY A 40 -4.77 -13.21 5.32
N LYS A 41 -4.10 -12.07 5.29
CA LYS A 41 -4.51 -10.91 6.09
C LYS A 41 -5.35 -9.92 5.31
N ALA A 42 -5.44 -10.06 4.01
CA ALA A 42 -6.10 -9.07 3.16
C ALA A 42 -7.59 -9.37 3.06
N ASP A 43 -8.32 -9.04 4.11
CA ASP A 43 -9.77 -9.24 4.15
C ASP A 43 -10.44 -8.07 3.44
N PRO A 44 -11.07 -8.30 2.29
CA PRO A 44 -11.66 -7.20 1.53
C PRO A 44 -12.80 -6.47 2.26
N ARG A 45 -13.34 -7.05 3.31
CA ARG A 45 -14.39 -6.40 4.08
C ARG A 45 -13.85 -5.34 5.03
N SER A 46 -12.57 -5.44 5.40
CA SER A 46 -12.00 -4.52 6.37
C SER A 46 -10.79 -3.78 5.86
N VAL A 47 -10.02 -4.37 4.96
CA VAL A 47 -8.79 -3.75 4.47
C VAL A 47 -9.12 -2.82 3.30
N GLY A 48 -8.86 -1.54 3.50
CA GLY A 48 -9.11 -0.56 2.46
C GLY A 48 -7.89 -0.17 1.66
N LEU A 49 -6.70 -0.60 2.08
CA LEU A 49 -5.46 -0.23 1.41
C LEU A 49 -4.36 -1.18 1.85
N VAL A 50 -3.52 -1.59 0.91
CA VAL A 50 -2.32 -2.36 1.19
C VAL A 50 -1.11 -1.52 0.80
N ILE A 51 -0.16 -1.38 1.72
CA ILE A 51 1.09 -0.66 1.50
C ILE A 51 2.22 -1.67 1.53
N VAL A 52 3.11 -1.64 0.55
CA VAL A 52 4.18 -2.62 0.43
C VAL A 52 5.52 -1.95 0.24
N ASP A 53 6.49 -2.34 1.07
CA ASP A 53 7.89 -2.00 0.84
C ASP A 53 8.43 -2.93 -0.24
N LEU A 54 8.67 -2.40 -1.41
CA LEU A 54 9.07 -3.23 -2.55
C LEU A 54 10.50 -3.75 -2.43
N ALA A 55 11.25 -3.29 -1.44
CA ALA A 55 12.63 -3.74 -1.24
C ALA A 55 12.74 -4.92 -0.27
N LEU A 56 11.62 -5.49 0.16
CA LEU A 56 11.68 -6.67 1.01
C LEU A 56 12.45 -7.79 0.33
N ARG A 57 13.17 -8.54 1.12
CA ARG A 57 14.05 -9.58 0.58
C ARG A 57 13.32 -10.80 0.11
N ASP A 58 12.20 -11.12 0.73
CA ASP A 58 11.39 -12.21 0.22
C ASP A 58 10.70 -11.70 -1.05
N ASP A 59 9.63 -12.27 -1.48
CA ASP A 59 9.08 -11.94 -2.79
C ASP A 59 7.75 -11.18 -2.65
N PRO A 60 7.81 -9.86 -2.43
CA PRO A 60 6.56 -9.11 -2.32
C PRO A 60 5.80 -9.04 -3.64
N PHE A 61 6.49 -9.21 -4.77
CA PHE A 61 5.84 -9.08 -6.07
C PHE A 61 4.87 -10.23 -6.34
N THR A 62 5.27 -11.45 -6.00
CA THR A 62 4.36 -12.57 -6.14
C THR A 62 3.16 -12.41 -5.20
N ALA A 63 3.40 -11.89 -4.01
CA ALA A 63 2.30 -11.67 -3.07
C ALA A 63 1.32 -10.63 -3.61
N ILE A 64 1.81 -9.55 -4.20
CA ILE A 64 0.95 -8.53 -4.80
C ILE A 64 0.17 -9.14 -5.96
N ALA A 65 0.84 -9.90 -6.82
CA ALA A 65 0.17 -10.50 -7.95
C ALA A 65 -0.94 -11.45 -7.50
N THR A 66 -0.69 -12.18 -6.41
CA THR A 66 -1.70 -13.08 -5.87
C THR A 66 -2.94 -12.32 -5.44
N LEU A 67 -2.76 -11.17 -4.76
CA LEU A 67 -3.89 -10.34 -4.38
C LEU A 67 -4.66 -9.87 -5.60
N LYS A 68 -3.94 -9.43 -6.61
CA LYS A 68 -4.59 -8.84 -7.79
C LYS A 68 -5.28 -9.86 -8.67
N LYS A 69 -4.94 -11.12 -8.50
CA LYS A 69 -5.62 -12.19 -9.22
C LYS A 69 -6.81 -12.74 -8.45
N GLY A 70 -6.88 -12.50 -7.15
CA GLY A 70 -7.96 -13.05 -6.33
C GLY A 70 -9.28 -12.37 -6.62
N ALA A 71 -10.33 -13.16 -6.78
CA ALA A 71 -11.64 -12.61 -7.13
C ALA A 71 -12.13 -11.62 -6.08
N LYS A 72 -11.83 -11.88 -4.81
CA LYS A 72 -12.30 -11.03 -3.73
C LYS A 72 -11.32 -9.93 -3.36
N THR A 73 -10.03 -10.10 -3.66
CA THR A 73 -9.01 -9.16 -3.21
C THR A 73 -8.52 -8.21 -4.28
N LYS A 74 -8.82 -8.48 -5.54
CA LYS A 74 -8.28 -7.68 -6.63
C LYS A 74 -8.69 -6.21 -6.56
N GLY A 75 -9.79 -5.91 -5.89
CA GLY A 75 -10.26 -4.55 -5.77
C GLY A 75 -9.59 -3.75 -4.67
N ILE A 76 -8.79 -4.38 -3.82
CA ILE A 76 -8.11 -3.67 -2.75
C ILE A 76 -6.94 -2.89 -3.35
N PRO A 77 -6.88 -1.56 -3.15
CA PRO A 77 -5.76 -0.79 -3.69
C PRO A 77 -4.43 -1.21 -3.08
N VAL A 78 -3.40 -1.28 -3.90
CA VAL A 78 -2.04 -1.62 -3.45
C VAL A 78 -1.10 -0.50 -3.86
N VAL A 79 -0.43 0.09 -2.88
CA VAL A 79 0.56 1.13 -3.11
C VAL A 79 1.92 0.61 -2.66
N GLY A 80 2.85 0.53 -3.61
CA GLY A 80 4.22 0.13 -3.29
C GLY A 80 5.13 1.34 -3.20
N TYR A 81 6.12 1.30 -2.30
CA TYR A 81 7.13 2.33 -2.28
C TYR A 81 8.51 1.73 -2.46
N TYR A 82 9.42 2.52 -2.99
CA TYR A 82 10.76 2.05 -3.30
C TYR A 82 11.75 3.21 -3.18
N GLU A 83 13.01 2.85 -3.01
CA GLU A 83 14.07 3.86 -2.99
C GLU A 83 14.32 4.31 -4.43
N HIS A 84 14.34 5.63 -4.66
CA HIS A 84 14.26 6.17 -6.02
C HIS A 84 15.37 5.69 -6.96
N VAL A 85 16.51 5.26 -6.43
CA VAL A 85 17.58 4.75 -7.29
C VAL A 85 17.31 3.32 -7.77
N ARG A 86 16.35 2.63 -7.17
CA ARG A 86 16.05 1.25 -7.53
C ARG A 86 14.94 1.19 -8.56
N LYS A 87 15.26 1.60 -9.78
CA LYS A 87 14.26 1.61 -10.85
C LYS A 87 13.74 0.23 -11.21
N ASP A 88 14.51 -0.82 -10.91
CA ASP A 88 14.04 -2.17 -11.11
C ASP A 88 12.81 -2.47 -10.25
N LEU A 89 12.75 -1.91 -9.05
CA LEU A 89 11.61 -2.13 -8.17
C LEU A 89 10.38 -1.40 -8.67
N LEU A 90 10.56 -0.23 -9.24
CA LEU A 90 9.46 0.51 -9.85
C LEU A 90 8.79 -0.34 -10.94
N GLU A 91 9.60 -0.90 -11.80
CA GLU A 91 9.08 -1.69 -12.91
C GLU A 91 8.41 -2.96 -12.42
N LYS A 92 9.07 -3.66 -11.48
CA LYS A 92 8.52 -4.90 -10.96
C LYS A 92 7.22 -4.66 -10.21
N GLY A 93 7.13 -3.58 -9.46
CA GLY A 93 5.91 -3.26 -8.73
C GLY A 93 4.74 -3.00 -9.66
N GLY A 94 4.99 -2.26 -10.74
CA GLY A 94 3.95 -2.02 -11.72
C GLY A 94 3.48 -3.29 -12.38
N LYS A 95 4.42 -4.17 -12.74
CA LYS A 95 4.07 -5.44 -13.37
C LYS A 95 3.32 -6.37 -12.43
N ALA A 96 3.61 -6.29 -11.15
CA ALA A 96 2.91 -7.14 -10.17
C ALA A 96 1.47 -6.70 -9.96
N GLY A 97 1.15 -5.47 -10.30
CA GLY A 97 -0.23 -5.01 -10.22
C GLY A 97 -0.47 -3.93 -9.20
N CYS A 98 0.58 -3.28 -8.68
CA CYS A 98 0.38 -2.15 -7.79
C CYS A 98 -0.44 -1.08 -8.48
N ASP A 99 -1.38 -0.50 -7.75
CA ASP A 99 -2.16 0.60 -8.28
C ASP A 99 -1.33 1.87 -8.39
N GLN A 100 -0.37 2.02 -7.48
CA GLN A 100 0.64 3.07 -7.59
C GLN A 100 1.95 2.55 -7.06
N VAL A 101 3.04 3.01 -7.66
CA VAL A 101 4.39 2.74 -7.19
C VAL A 101 5.08 4.09 -7.03
N LEU A 102 5.46 4.42 -5.81
CA LEU A 102 5.93 5.76 -5.49
C LEU A 102 7.32 5.71 -4.91
N ALA A 103 8.15 6.68 -5.27
CA ALA A 103 9.43 6.85 -4.61
C ALA A 103 9.19 7.12 -3.14
N ARG A 104 10.07 6.60 -2.30
CA ARG A 104 9.87 6.60 -0.85
C ARG A 104 9.67 8.00 -0.29
N ALA A 105 10.42 8.98 -0.78
CA ALA A 105 10.29 10.34 -0.28
C ALA A 105 8.91 10.93 -0.62
N PHE A 106 8.44 10.70 -1.84
CA PHE A 106 7.12 11.16 -2.23
C PHE A 106 6.05 10.47 -1.43
N PHE A 107 6.18 9.15 -1.28
CA PHE A 107 5.23 8.37 -0.50
C PHE A 107 5.14 8.92 0.93
N SER A 108 6.29 9.18 1.55
CA SER A 108 6.32 9.68 2.91
C SER A 108 5.62 11.03 3.05
N GLN A 109 5.84 11.92 2.08
CA GLN A 109 5.24 13.24 2.14
C GLN A 109 3.74 13.23 1.92
N HIS A 110 3.24 12.26 1.18
CA HIS A 110 1.84 12.23 0.79
C HIS A 110 1.06 11.09 1.42
N LEU A 111 1.62 10.46 2.43
CA LEU A 111 0.99 9.27 3.00
C LEU A 111 -0.41 9.56 3.54
N GLY A 112 -0.59 10.69 4.20
CA GLY A 112 -1.92 11.04 4.71
C GLY A 112 -2.94 11.14 3.59
N ASP A 113 -2.56 11.78 2.49
CA ASP A 113 -3.45 11.92 1.34
C ASP A 113 -3.74 10.56 0.71
N ILE A 114 -2.74 9.69 0.65
CA ILE A 114 -2.92 8.35 0.10
C ILE A 114 -3.93 7.57 0.94
N VAL A 115 -3.80 7.64 2.26
CA VAL A 115 -4.73 6.94 3.15
C VAL A 115 -6.14 7.49 2.95
N MET A 116 -6.29 8.79 2.87
CA MET A 116 -7.60 9.39 2.68
C MET A 116 -8.20 9.02 1.35
N LYS A 117 -7.37 8.95 0.32
CA LYS A 117 -7.88 8.63 -1.02
C LYS A 117 -8.40 7.20 -1.10
N TYR A 118 -7.68 6.26 -0.51
CA TYR A 118 -7.96 4.85 -0.76
C TYR A 118 -8.66 4.14 0.38
N ALA A 119 -8.36 4.50 1.61
CA ALA A 119 -8.75 3.67 2.74
C ALA A 119 -10.00 4.14 3.46
N LEU A 120 -10.24 5.45 3.51
CA LEU A 120 -11.30 5.96 4.35
C LEU A 120 -12.66 5.78 3.70
N PRO A 121 -13.67 5.37 4.46
CA PRO A 121 -15.02 5.29 3.92
C PRO A 121 -15.48 6.67 3.47
N GLY A 122 -16.05 6.73 2.29
CA GLY A 122 -16.49 8.00 1.74
C GLY A 122 -15.37 8.86 1.24
N GLY A 123 -14.14 8.35 1.24
CA GLY A 123 -13.04 9.07 0.68
C GLY A 123 -13.13 9.16 -0.82
N VAL A 124 -12.10 9.70 -1.43
CA VAL A 124 -12.07 9.93 -2.85
C VAL A 124 -12.31 8.63 -3.60
N ARG A 125 -13.23 8.65 -4.52
CA ARG A 125 -13.53 7.50 -5.35
C ARG A 125 -12.82 7.63 -6.68
N ALA A 126 -12.86 6.56 -7.44
CA ALA A 126 -12.18 6.50 -8.71
C ALA A 126 -12.56 7.64 -9.63
N GLU A 127 -13.80 8.02 -9.62
CA GLU A 127 -14.24 9.04 -10.54
C GLU A 127 -13.68 10.41 -10.24
N GLU A 128 -13.06 10.59 -9.08
CA GLU A 128 -12.54 11.89 -8.68
C GLU A 128 -11.06 11.94 -8.61
N GLU A 129 -10.37 10.90 -9.00
CA GLU A 129 -8.99 10.76 -8.61
C GLU A 129 -8.00 11.16 -9.66
N GLU A 130 -8.46 11.49 -10.82
CA GLU A 130 -7.56 11.63 -11.96
C GLU A 130 -6.45 12.62 -11.72
N THR A 131 -6.62 13.55 -10.80
CA THR A 131 -5.60 14.56 -10.61
C THR A 131 -4.94 14.48 -9.26
N ASP A 132 -5.21 13.45 -8.49
CA ASP A 132 -4.85 13.50 -7.09
C ASP A 132 -3.37 13.41 -6.84
N LEU A 133 -2.73 12.37 -7.31
CA LEU A 133 -1.34 12.14 -6.97
C LEU A 133 -0.52 12.10 -8.24
N PRO A 134 0.48 12.97 -8.34
CA PRO A 134 1.32 12.94 -9.52
C PRO A 134 2.12 11.65 -9.59
N GLU A 135 2.43 11.27 -10.79
CA GLU A 135 3.27 10.11 -11.01
C GLU A 135 4.72 10.44 -10.66
N GLU A 136 5.40 9.48 -10.16
CA GLU A 136 6.82 9.61 -9.91
C GLU A 136 7.63 8.89 -10.94
#